data_9b1fbb8167313e97cca46da25a57224c
#
_entry.id   9b1fbb8167313e97cca46da25a57224c
#
_cell.length_a   1.000
_cell.length_b   1.000
_cell.length_c   1.000
_cell.angle_alpha   90.00
_cell.angle_beta   90.00
_cell.angle_gamma   90.00
#
_symmetry.space_group_name_H-M   'P 1'
#
loop_
_entity.id
_entity.type
_entity.pdbx_description
1 polymer ?
#
loop_
_entity_poly.entity_id
_entity_poly.type
_entity_poly.pdbx_seq_one_letter_code
_entity_poly.pdbx_strand_id
1 'polypeptide(L)'
;PSGVMTPTRWIPRIRKGAPAPSSDVFSVWEGAPLLPRAVYDRAGGWGAPYFYAHEGIELAWRVWDTGHRVLYAGDLVANHPAIDPARHSYYYRLNARNRVWLAKRNLPWVLVPFYVGSWTGIQLLRSLRNRTGLGAWFGGWLAGWREKPGGRRRIKWVTVWRMTRAGRPPLV
;
A
#
# COMPACT_ATOMS: atom_id res chain seq x y z
N PRO A 1 -16.77 11.30 15.08
CA PRO A 1 -15.77 10.55 15.81
C PRO A 1 -14.42 10.76 15.15
N SER A 2 -13.53 11.48 15.83
CA SER A 2 -12.16 11.69 15.39
C SER A 2 -11.41 10.36 15.45
N GLY A 3 -11.05 9.82 14.31
CA GLY A 3 -10.14 8.69 14.23
C GLY A 3 -8.70 9.19 14.20
N VAL A 4 -7.82 8.62 15.00
CA VAL A 4 -6.39 8.92 14.96
C VAL A 4 -5.70 7.89 14.08
N MET A 5 -4.91 8.36 13.11
CA MET A 5 -4.06 7.48 12.33
C MET A 5 -2.89 6.99 13.17
N THR A 6 -2.72 5.68 13.23
CA THR A 6 -1.54 5.06 13.81
C THR A 6 -0.82 4.26 12.73
N PRO A 7 0.52 4.36 12.64
CA PRO A 7 1.26 3.50 11.74
C PRO A 7 1.10 2.05 12.21
N THR A 8 0.70 1.19 11.32
CA THR A 8 0.85 -0.25 11.52
C THR A 8 2.12 -0.70 10.84
N ARG A 9 2.54 -1.92 11.10
CA ARG A 9 3.72 -2.51 10.46
C ARG A 9 3.72 -2.36 8.93
N TRP A 10 2.54 -2.26 8.32
CA TRP A 10 2.36 -2.30 6.87
C TRP A 10 1.63 -1.10 6.27
N ILE A 11 0.59 -0.61 6.93
CA ILE A 11 -0.31 0.44 6.41
C ILE A 11 -0.76 1.30 7.59
N PRO A 12 -0.77 2.63 7.46
CA PRO A 12 -1.41 3.49 8.45
C PRO A 12 -2.87 3.06 8.65
N ARG A 13 -3.29 2.92 9.88
CA ARG A 13 -4.68 2.61 10.23
C ARG A 13 -5.28 3.71 11.07
N ILE A 14 -6.52 4.02 10.80
CA ILE A 14 -7.31 4.90 11.67
C ILE A 14 -7.69 4.09 12.92
N ARG A 15 -7.33 4.59 14.07
CA ARG A 15 -7.71 4.03 15.37
C ARG A 15 -8.23 5.14 16.29
N LYS A 16 -9.10 4.78 17.22
CA LYS A 16 -9.44 5.66 18.36
C LYS A 16 -8.29 5.65 19.36
N GLY A 17 -7.88 6.80 19.84
CA GLY A 17 -6.86 6.91 20.88
C GLY A 17 -5.77 7.94 20.58
N ALA A 18 -4.72 7.93 21.36
CA ALA A 18 -3.58 8.81 21.18
C ALA A 18 -2.81 8.48 19.90
N PRO A 19 -2.21 9.48 19.21
CA PRO A 19 -1.37 9.24 18.06
C PRO A 19 -0.15 8.40 18.46
N ALA A 20 0.30 7.54 17.54
CA ALA A 20 1.53 6.80 17.73
C ALA A 20 2.75 7.72 17.59
N PRO A 21 3.91 7.37 18.16
CA PRO A 21 5.14 8.09 17.93
C PRO A 21 5.50 8.16 16.44
N SER A 22 6.15 9.25 16.04
CA SER A 22 6.65 9.41 14.68
C SER A 22 7.59 8.27 14.29
N SER A 23 7.41 7.73 13.09
CA SER A 23 8.16 6.56 12.63
C SER A 23 8.22 6.46 11.11
N ASP A 24 9.20 5.70 10.61
CA ASP A 24 9.25 5.34 9.20
C ASP A 24 8.06 4.48 8.79
N VAL A 25 7.48 4.79 7.63
CA VAL A 25 6.37 4.03 7.06
C VAL A 25 6.62 3.71 5.58
N PHE A 26 5.87 2.74 5.05
CA PHE A 26 5.98 2.25 3.67
C PHE A 26 4.67 2.36 2.91
N SER A 27 3.83 3.22 3.38
CA SER A 27 2.61 3.67 2.72
C SER A 27 2.38 5.11 3.09
N VAL A 28 1.87 5.91 2.18
CA VAL A 28 1.29 7.21 2.48
C VAL A 28 -0.22 7.07 2.52
N TRP A 29 -0.83 7.84 3.41
CA TRP A 29 -2.29 7.98 3.40
C TRP A 29 -2.68 9.05 2.40
N GLU A 30 -3.49 8.68 1.42
CA GLU A 30 -3.83 9.52 0.29
C GLU A 30 -4.59 10.79 0.70
N GLY A 31 -5.18 10.81 1.90
CA GLY A 31 -5.95 11.94 2.40
C GLY A 31 -5.14 13.17 2.82
N ALA A 32 -3.91 13.00 3.30
CA ALA A 32 -3.10 14.12 3.81
C ALA A 32 -1.57 13.88 3.77
N PRO A 33 -0.97 13.57 2.62
CA PRO A 33 0.48 13.49 2.51
C PRO A 33 1.09 14.88 2.26
N LEU A 34 2.23 15.15 2.87
CA LEU A 34 3.09 16.28 2.55
C LEU A 34 4.34 15.77 1.84
N LEU A 35 4.58 16.24 0.64
CA LEU A 35 5.74 15.88 -0.15
C LEU A 35 6.36 17.12 -0.80
N PRO A 36 7.71 17.28 -0.77
CA PRO A 36 8.39 18.24 -1.61
C PRO A 36 8.14 17.91 -3.10
N ARG A 37 7.83 18.93 -3.90
CA ARG A 37 7.50 18.75 -5.31
C ARG A 37 8.57 17.97 -6.07
N ALA A 38 9.84 18.29 -5.86
CA ALA A 38 10.95 17.61 -6.50
C ALA A 38 11.05 16.12 -6.13
N VAL A 39 10.65 15.72 -4.93
CA VAL A 39 10.60 14.31 -4.51
C VAL A 39 9.44 13.61 -5.19
N TYR A 40 8.27 14.25 -5.23
CA TYR A 40 7.09 13.75 -5.92
C TYR A 40 7.36 13.46 -7.40
N ASP A 41 7.97 14.44 -8.10
CA ASP A 41 8.28 14.31 -9.53
C ASP A 41 9.31 13.19 -9.79
N ARG A 42 10.37 13.10 -8.97
CA ARG A 42 11.36 12.01 -9.05
C ARG A 42 10.75 10.64 -8.74
N ALA A 43 9.82 10.56 -7.81
CA ALA A 43 9.08 9.34 -7.51
C ALA A 43 8.11 8.95 -8.63
N GLY A 44 7.81 9.87 -9.56
CA GLY A 44 6.91 9.64 -10.69
C GLY A 44 5.44 9.81 -10.35
N GLY A 45 5.14 10.53 -9.28
CA GLY A 45 3.78 10.91 -8.91
C GLY A 45 2.88 9.75 -8.48
N TRP A 46 1.58 10.03 -8.44
CA TRP A 46 0.57 9.02 -8.15
C TRP A 46 0.44 7.99 -9.25
N GLY A 47 0.23 6.74 -8.85
CA GLY A 47 -0.02 5.64 -9.75
C GLY A 47 -1.46 5.66 -10.32
N ALA A 48 -1.75 6.55 -11.27
CA ALA A 48 -3.07 6.72 -11.85
C ALA A 48 -3.78 5.41 -12.29
N PRO A 49 -3.09 4.36 -12.80
CA PRO A 49 -3.75 3.12 -13.19
C PRO A 49 -4.45 2.39 -12.05
N TYR A 50 -4.08 2.63 -10.79
CA TYR A 50 -4.75 1.98 -9.65
C TYR A 50 -6.16 2.47 -9.45
N PHE A 51 -6.41 3.76 -9.67
CA PHE A 51 -7.68 4.45 -9.44
C PHE A 51 -8.12 4.46 -7.96
N TYR A 52 -7.90 3.38 -7.21
CA TYR A 52 -8.31 3.23 -5.82
C TYR A 52 -7.50 2.13 -5.13
N ALA A 53 -6.95 2.42 -3.96
CA ALA A 53 -6.10 1.56 -3.15
C ALA A 53 -4.74 1.19 -3.79
N HIS A 54 -3.70 1.16 -3.00
CA HIS A 54 -2.30 0.83 -3.30
C HIS A 54 -1.47 1.93 -3.97
N GLU A 55 -2.06 3.02 -4.48
CA GLU A 55 -1.31 4.17 -4.99
C GLU A 55 -0.40 4.81 -3.94
N GLY A 56 -0.87 4.92 -2.70
CA GLY A 56 -0.08 5.43 -1.60
C GLY A 56 1.07 4.50 -1.19
N ILE A 57 0.90 3.18 -1.35
CA ILE A 57 1.98 2.22 -1.15
C ILE A 57 3.02 2.35 -2.27
N GLU A 58 2.59 2.42 -3.52
CA GLU A 58 3.50 2.60 -4.65
C GLU A 58 4.30 3.88 -4.52
N LEU A 59 3.66 5.00 -4.21
CA LEU A 59 4.33 6.28 -4.03
C LEU A 59 5.37 6.20 -2.92
N ALA A 60 5.03 5.61 -1.77
CA ALA A 60 5.97 5.43 -0.66
C ALA A 60 7.20 4.61 -1.08
N TRP A 61 7.02 3.49 -1.75
CA TRP A 61 8.14 2.66 -2.22
C TRP A 61 9.05 3.40 -3.20
N ARG A 62 8.46 4.20 -4.09
CA ARG A 62 9.22 5.02 -5.04
C ARG A 62 9.95 6.18 -4.37
N VAL A 63 9.36 6.80 -3.34
CA VAL A 63 10.05 7.80 -2.51
C VAL A 63 11.27 7.18 -1.83
N TRP A 64 11.13 6.00 -1.25
CA TRP A 64 12.27 5.25 -0.71
C TRP A 64 13.33 4.94 -1.78
N ASP A 65 12.92 4.64 -3.01
CA ASP A 65 13.83 4.34 -4.12
C ASP A 65 14.59 5.56 -4.64
N THR A 66 14.09 6.77 -4.39
CA THR A 66 14.80 8.02 -4.64
C THR A 66 15.83 8.37 -3.56
N GLY A 67 15.98 7.55 -2.53
CA GLY A 67 16.89 7.79 -1.41
C GLY A 67 16.27 8.50 -0.21
N HIS A 68 15.03 8.93 -0.31
CA HIS A 68 14.29 9.60 0.77
C HIS A 68 13.64 8.59 1.72
N ARG A 69 13.09 9.10 2.81
CA ARG A 69 12.27 8.34 3.77
C ARG A 69 10.84 8.86 3.74
N VAL A 70 9.89 8.02 4.11
CA VAL A 70 8.51 8.43 4.37
C VAL A 70 8.29 8.34 5.86
N LEU A 71 7.89 9.45 6.47
CA LEU A 71 7.69 9.57 7.90
C LEU A 71 6.20 9.70 8.22
N TYR A 72 5.73 8.91 9.15
CA TYR A 72 4.48 9.21 9.86
C TYR A 72 4.81 10.25 10.95
N ALA A 73 4.19 11.42 10.87
CA ALA A 73 4.34 12.48 11.85
C ALA A 73 3.19 12.39 12.86
N GLY A 74 3.48 11.81 14.03
CA GLY A 74 2.47 11.53 15.05
C GLY A 74 1.94 12.78 15.77
N ASP A 75 2.64 13.88 15.65
CA ASP A 75 2.29 15.22 16.16
C ASP A 75 1.37 16.01 15.23
N LEU A 76 1.23 15.57 13.97
CA LEU A 76 0.34 16.21 13.00
C LEU A 76 -1.00 15.49 12.94
N VAL A 77 -2.08 16.23 13.12
CA VAL A 77 -3.45 15.71 13.13
C VAL A 77 -4.22 16.25 11.94
N ALA A 78 -4.77 15.34 11.14
CA ALA A 78 -5.73 15.67 10.10
C ALA A 78 -7.09 15.03 10.41
N ASN A 79 -8.14 15.84 10.39
CA ASN A 79 -9.51 15.35 10.57
C ASN A 79 -10.08 14.87 9.23
N HIS A 80 -10.60 13.65 9.22
CA HIS A 80 -11.20 13.06 8.05
C HIS A 80 -12.52 12.37 8.41
N PRO A 81 -13.57 12.52 7.60
CA PRO A 81 -14.83 11.80 7.83
C PRO A 81 -14.59 10.29 7.87
N ALA A 82 -15.21 9.62 8.84
CA ALA A 82 -15.17 8.16 8.90
C ALA A 82 -15.97 7.57 7.72
N ILE A 83 -15.29 6.93 6.81
CA ILE A 83 -15.88 6.20 5.67
C ILE A 83 -15.53 4.73 5.82
N ASP A 84 -16.51 3.85 5.62
CA ASP A 84 -16.24 2.42 5.48
C ASP A 84 -15.93 2.11 4.00
N PRO A 85 -14.66 1.90 3.63
CA PRO A 85 -14.27 1.61 2.25
C PRO A 85 -14.75 0.22 1.78
N ALA A 86 -15.10 -0.68 2.71
CA ALA A 86 -15.50 -2.04 2.40
C ALA A 86 -16.97 -2.19 1.98
N ARG A 87 -17.71 -1.10 1.83
CA ARG A 87 -19.15 -1.12 1.49
C ARG A 87 -19.47 -1.76 0.15
N HIS A 88 -18.54 -1.83 -0.79
CA HIS A 88 -18.80 -2.25 -2.17
C HIS A 88 -17.90 -3.42 -2.59
N SER A 89 -18.45 -4.35 -3.37
CA SER A 89 -17.70 -5.43 -4.03
C SER A 89 -16.52 -4.90 -4.86
N TYR A 90 -16.65 -3.68 -5.37
CA TYR A 90 -15.62 -2.98 -6.11
C TYR A 90 -14.33 -2.75 -5.29
N TYR A 91 -14.45 -2.47 -4.00
CA TYR A 91 -13.30 -2.39 -3.08
C TYR A 91 -12.48 -3.69 -3.06
N TYR A 92 -13.16 -4.84 -2.89
CA TYR A 92 -12.48 -6.13 -2.82
C TYR A 92 -11.77 -6.47 -4.14
N ARG A 93 -12.45 -6.20 -5.26
CA ARG A 93 -11.90 -6.42 -6.61
C ARG A 93 -10.65 -5.57 -6.84
N LEU A 94 -10.73 -4.26 -6.62
CA LEU A 94 -9.60 -3.35 -6.85
C LEU A 94 -8.45 -3.61 -5.89
N ASN A 95 -8.74 -3.89 -4.62
CA ASN A 95 -7.71 -4.20 -3.65
C ASN A 95 -6.88 -5.42 -4.06
N ALA A 96 -7.52 -6.47 -4.54
CA ALA A 96 -6.83 -7.67 -5.02
C ALA A 96 -6.05 -7.42 -6.31
N ARG A 97 -6.68 -6.79 -7.31
CA ARG A 97 -6.03 -6.45 -8.59
C ARG A 97 -4.80 -5.58 -8.39
N ASN A 98 -4.98 -4.51 -7.63
CA ASN A 98 -3.94 -3.50 -7.43
C ASN A 98 -2.77 -4.04 -6.61
N ARG A 99 -2.99 -5.02 -5.75
CA ARG A 99 -1.92 -5.70 -5.03
C ARG A 99 -1.01 -6.50 -5.97
N VAL A 100 -1.60 -7.22 -6.91
CA VAL A 100 -0.84 -7.92 -7.97
C VAL A 100 -0.10 -6.90 -8.85
N TRP A 101 -0.76 -5.82 -9.21
CA TRP A 101 -0.15 -4.75 -10.00
C TRP A 101 0.99 -4.06 -9.27
N LEU A 102 0.85 -3.78 -7.99
CA LEU A 102 1.91 -3.21 -7.16
C LEU A 102 3.19 -4.06 -7.23
N ALA A 103 3.04 -5.37 -7.07
CA ALA A 103 4.15 -6.31 -7.20
C ALA A 103 4.75 -6.29 -8.61
N LYS A 104 3.93 -6.47 -9.64
CA LYS A 104 4.37 -6.52 -11.05
C LYS A 104 5.06 -5.22 -11.50
N ARG A 105 4.59 -4.08 -11.01
CA ARG A 105 5.14 -2.76 -11.38
C ARG A 105 6.46 -2.44 -10.68
N ASN A 106 6.55 -2.78 -9.40
CA ASN A 106 7.56 -2.18 -8.54
C ASN A 106 8.58 -3.17 -7.97
N LEU A 107 8.27 -4.46 -7.88
CA LEU A 107 9.20 -5.43 -7.30
C LEU A 107 10.14 -6.06 -8.33
N PRO A 108 11.38 -6.44 -7.93
CA PRO A 108 12.15 -7.44 -8.66
C PRO A 108 11.29 -8.70 -8.91
N TRP A 109 11.37 -9.28 -10.13
CA TRP A 109 10.49 -10.40 -10.51
C TRP A 109 10.52 -11.56 -9.52
N VAL A 110 11.67 -11.86 -8.96
CA VAL A 110 11.84 -12.95 -7.98
C VAL A 110 11.00 -12.72 -6.71
N LEU A 111 10.72 -11.46 -6.33
CA LEU A 111 9.92 -11.14 -5.14
C LEU A 111 8.41 -11.13 -5.42
N VAL A 112 8.00 -11.05 -6.68
CA VAL A 112 6.58 -10.98 -7.06
C VAL A 112 5.77 -12.17 -6.54
N PRO A 113 6.17 -13.44 -6.77
CA PRO A 113 5.43 -14.59 -6.28
C PRO A 113 5.36 -14.63 -4.75
N PHE A 114 6.43 -14.27 -4.06
CA PHE A 114 6.45 -14.24 -2.59
C PHE A 114 5.48 -13.18 -2.05
N TYR A 115 5.55 -11.97 -2.57
CA TYR A 115 4.64 -10.89 -2.15
C TYR A 115 3.17 -11.23 -2.42
N VAL A 116 2.85 -11.66 -3.63
CA VAL A 116 1.47 -12.01 -3.99
C VAL A 116 1.00 -13.24 -3.21
N GLY A 117 1.85 -14.26 -3.06
CA GLY A 117 1.56 -15.47 -2.31
C GLY A 117 1.27 -15.21 -0.83
N SER A 118 2.12 -14.42 -0.15
CA SER A 118 1.93 -14.03 1.26
C SER A 118 0.59 -13.33 1.47
N TRP A 119 0.27 -12.35 0.64
CA TRP A 119 -0.98 -11.62 0.75
C TRP A 119 -2.20 -12.45 0.37
N THR A 120 -2.06 -13.38 -0.58
CA THR A 120 -3.11 -14.35 -0.91
C THR A 120 -3.37 -15.25 0.30
N GLY A 121 -2.32 -15.79 0.92
CA GLY A 121 -2.43 -16.60 2.14
C GLY A 121 -3.12 -15.83 3.28
N ILE A 122 -2.72 -14.58 3.53
CA ILE A 122 -3.36 -13.72 4.54
C ILE A 122 -4.85 -13.51 4.22
N GLN A 123 -5.19 -13.29 2.95
CA GLN A 123 -6.58 -13.09 2.57
C GLN A 123 -7.41 -14.37 2.75
N LEU A 124 -6.87 -15.52 2.39
CA LEU A 124 -7.53 -16.81 2.58
C LEU A 124 -7.77 -17.09 4.07
N LEU A 125 -6.77 -16.87 4.93
CA LEU A 125 -6.92 -17.00 6.38
C LEU A 125 -8.00 -16.06 6.94
N ARG A 126 -8.06 -14.82 6.46
CA ARG A 126 -9.14 -13.87 6.85
C ARG A 126 -10.51 -14.35 6.38
N SER A 127 -10.58 -14.99 5.22
CA SER A 127 -11.84 -15.47 4.65
C SER A 127 -12.43 -16.66 5.42
N LEU A 128 -11.66 -17.33 6.24
CA LEU A 128 -12.19 -18.35 7.17
C LEU A 128 -13.16 -17.76 8.20
N ARG A 129 -12.92 -16.48 8.57
CA ARG A 129 -13.78 -15.76 9.52
C ARG A 129 -14.88 -14.94 8.84
N ASN A 130 -14.60 -14.42 7.66
CA ASN A 130 -15.55 -13.61 6.91
C ASN A 130 -15.32 -13.78 5.40
N ARG A 131 -16.31 -14.36 4.71
CA ARG A 131 -16.28 -14.63 3.27
C ARG A 131 -16.81 -13.48 2.41
N THR A 132 -17.22 -12.36 3.03
CA THR A 132 -17.76 -11.20 2.31
C THR A 132 -16.76 -10.70 1.26
N GLY A 133 -17.22 -10.56 0.03
CA GLY A 133 -16.41 -10.04 -1.09
C GLY A 133 -15.37 -11.01 -1.64
N LEU A 134 -15.30 -12.27 -1.17
CA LEU A 134 -14.27 -13.23 -1.59
C LEU A 134 -14.30 -13.49 -3.11
N GLY A 135 -15.49 -13.65 -3.71
CA GLY A 135 -15.63 -13.83 -5.16
C GLY A 135 -15.13 -12.62 -5.95
N ALA A 136 -15.49 -11.39 -5.51
CA ALA A 136 -14.99 -10.16 -6.12
C ALA A 136 -13.47 -10.03 -5.95
N TRP A 137 -12.92 -10.45 -4.80
CA TRP A 137 -11.50 -10.48 -4.54
C TRP A 137 -10.78 -11.43 -5.51
N PHE A 138 -11.25 -12.66 -5.69
CA PHE A 138 -10.66 -13.61 -6.65
C PHE A 138 -10.74 -13.09 -8.09
N GLY A 139 -11.87 -12.50 -8.49
CA GLY A 139 -12.00 -11.85 -9.79
C GLY A 139 -10.97 -10.74 -9.98
N GLY A 140 -10.72 -9.92 -8.96
CA GLY A 140 -9.69 -8.90 -8.96
C GLY A 140 -8.28 -9.49 -9.01
N TRP A 141 -7.99 -10.50 -8.22
CA TRP A 141 -6.70 -11.19 -8.22
C TRP A 141 -6.36 -11.74 -9.62
N LEU A 142 -7.31 -12.39 -10.27
CA LEU A 142 -7.15 -12.92 -11.62
C LEU A 142 -6.95 -11.80 -12.65
N ALA A 143 -7.74 -10.72 -12.55
CA ALA A 143 -7.59 -9.53 -13.38
C ALA A 143 -6.18 -8.91 -13.22
N GLY A 144 -5.64 -8.87 -12.00
CA GLY A 144 -4.29 -8.39 -11.73
C GLY A 144 -3.19 -9.15 -12.49
N TRP A 145 -3.37 -10.45 -12.71
CA TRP A 145 -2.44 -11.24 -13.52
C TRP A 145 -2.64 -11.04 -15.02
N ARG A 146 -3.88 -10.98 -15.47
CA ARG A 146 -4.24 -10.89 -16.90
C ARG A 146 -4.08 -9.50 -17.50
N GLU A 147 -4.45 -8.48 -16.73
CA GLU A 147 -4.42 -7.11 -17.20
C GLU A 147 -3.01 -6.50 -17.11
N LYS A 148 -2.73 -5.54 -17.98
CA LYS A 148 -1.47 -4.79 -17.96
C LYS A 148 -1.51 -3.72 -16.87
N PRO A 149 -0.56 -3.71 -15.93
CA PRO A 149 -0.56 -2.75 -14.82
C PRO A 149 -0.06 -1.35 -15.21
N GLY A 150 0.19 -1.07 -16.49
CA GLY A 150 0.89 0.12 -16.95
C GLY A 150 2.41 0.00 -16.84
N GLY A 151 3.11 1.12 -16.96
CA GLY A 151 4.58 1.14 -16.99
C GLY A 151 5.22 0.53 -15.74
N ARG A 152 6.19 -0.34 -15.96
CA ARG A 152 6.98 -0.96 -14.91
C ARG A 152 8.11 -0.05 -14.45
N ARG A 153 8.24 0.18 -13.14
CA ARG A 153 9.33 0.92 -12.51
C ARG A 153 9.79 0.18 -11.26
N ARG A 154 10.69 -0.78 -11.48
CA ARG A 154 11.23 -1.62 -10.42
C ARG A 154 12.06 -0.82 -9.41
N ILE A 155 11.79 -0.97 -8.13
CA ILE A 155 12.66 -0.47 -7.06
C ILE A 155 13.98 -1.23 -7.06
N LYS A 156 15.04 -0.56 -6.66
CA LYS A 156 16.40 -1.13 -6.61
C LYS A 156 16.55 -2.13 -5.46
N TRP A 157 17.44 -3.07 -5.60
CA TRP A 157 17.75 -4.01 -4.51
C TRP A 157 18.24 -3.32 -3.23
N VAL A 158 18.97 -2.23 -3.37
CA VAL A 158 19.37 -1.41 -2.22
C VAL A 158 18.17 -0.85 -1.47
N THR A 159 17.09 -0.51 -2.20
CA THR A 159 15.83 -0.05 -1.59
C THR A 159 15.13 -1.19 -0.87
N VAL A 160 15.03 -2.38 -1.48
CA VAL A 160 14.52 -3.59 -0.82
C VAL A 160 15.29 -3.85 0.47
N TRP A 161 16.61 -3.75 0.44
CA TRP A 161 17.46 -3.94 1.62
C TRP A 161 17.22 -2.87 2.70
N ARG A 162 17.14 -1.60 2.32
CA ARG A 162 16.82 -0.50 3.26
C ARG A 162 15.47 -0.71 3.94
N MET A 163 14.45 -1.07 3.19
CA MET A 163 13.11 -1.39 3.70
C MET A 163 13.17 -2.58 4.65
N THR A 164 13.90 -3.63 4.31
CA THR A 164 14.06 -4.81 5.16
C THR A 164 14.76 -4.48 6.47
N ARG A 165 15.84 -3.69 6.43
CA ARG A 165 16.55 -3.24 7.65
C ARG A 165 15.69 -2.36 8.55
N ALA A 166 14.78 -1.59 7.97
CA ALA A 166 13.80 -0.82 8.72
C ALA A 166 12.63 -1.68 9.25
N GLY A 167 12.70 -3.00 9.16
CA GLY A 167 11.67 -3.92 9.61
C GLY A 167 10.43 -3.96 8.70
N ARG A 168 10.58 -3.55 7.46
CA ARG A 168 9.48 -3.39 6.48
C ARG A 168 9.82 -4.04 5.13
N PRO A 169 10.17 -5.34 5.09
CA PRO A 169 10.49 -5.99 3.82
C PRO A 169 9.30 -5.91 2.87
N PRO A 170 9.51 -5.61 1.58
CA PRO A 170 8.43 -5.54 0.60
C PRO A 170 7.97 -6.95 0.16
N LEU A 171 7.73 -7.82 1.12
CA LEU A 171 7.30 -9.21 0.93
C LEU A 171 5.93 -9.47 1.55
N VAL A 172 5.60 -8.71 2.57
CA VAL A 172 4.31 -8.81 3.33
C VAL A 172 3.82 -7.45 3.72
#